data_36233cc890ee827c06e14f9263ac73a2
#
_entry.id   36233cc890ee827c06e14f9263ac73a2
#
_cell.length_a   1.000
_cell.length_b   1.000
_cell.length_c   1.000
_cell.angle_alpha   90.00
_cell.angle_beta   90.00
_cell.angle_gamma   90.00
#
_symmetry.space_group_name_H-M   'P 1'
#
loop_
_entity.id
_entity.type
_entity.pdbx_description
1 polymer ?
#
loop_
_entity_poly.entity_id
_entity_poly.type
_entity_poly.pdbx_seq_one_letter_code
_entity_poly.pdbx_strand_id
1 'polypeptide(L)'
;KGGNEAAEIGKLISNAIIRRHLETMQRLGIEYDFLPQESEILHLHFWDLAFEQLKQKGVLYFETEGKNKGCWVMKRAGNKASSSQTAKVVSPAPDGKATEAAAEGPDEDAKVIVRSNNTVTYVGKDIAYHLWKFGLLGRDFGYQRFYRYPDSRQVWISAESGEADHPHFGGVHASYTVIDSRQEDPQNNVIEALRGLGYTEQAENHHHFSYAFVVLTPRCAEELGYKLSAEDKERPFIEISGRKGFGVKADDLIDALIAAAQKEVDSRHAEMQESERREIAAQIAIGALRYFMLKFTKSSVIAFDFKEALSFEGETGPYAQYAIVRATNIFRKAGLSAEEILAGETDLRFLQEDDELWELWLSAGQLSSMVEQCIATTEPAYAAKYAFQLAQQFNNFYHKHHILTETDEARKHFLLATAAVVRRALIEGLALMGIDAPPVM
;
A
#
# COMPACT_ATOMS: atom_id res chain seq x y z
N LYS A 1 -11.60 30.68 1.89
CA LYS A 1 -11.03 32.03 2.10
C LYS A 1 -10.30 32.01 3.41
N GLY A 2 -8.98 32.24 3.42
CA GLY A 2 -8.15 32.29 4.62
C GLY A 2 -8.28 33.62 5.39
N GLY A 3 -7.56 33.75 6.53
CA GLY A 3 -7.44 35.04 7.24
C GLY A 3 -8.59 35.39 8.18
N ASN A 4 -9.33 34.39 8.71
CA ASN A 4 -10.32 34.59 9.74
C ASN A 4 -10.22 33.49 10.82
N GLU A 5 -10.81 33.72 11.99
CA GLU A 5 -10.77 32.79 13.14
C GLU A 5 -11.22 31.37 12.79
N ALA A 6 -12.25 31.20 11.94
CA ALA A 6 -12.73 29.89 11.52
C ALA A 6 -11.69 29.13 10.69
N ALA A 7 -10.93 29.83 9.85
CA ALA A 7 -9.84 29.24 9.07
C ALA A 7 -8.65 28.85 9.97
N GLU A 8 -8.35 29.65 10.99
CA GLU A 8 -7.28 29.35 11.97
C GLU A 8 -7.65 28.14 12.82
N ILE A 9 -8.88 28.08 13.34
CA ILE A 9 -9.39 26.90 14.07
C ILE A 9 -9.36 25.68 13.17
N GLY A 10 -9.82 25.79 11.92
CA GLY A 10 -9.77 24.70 10.94
C GLY A 10 -8.35 24.19 10.70
N LYS A 11 -7.37 25.07 10.59
CA LYS A 11 -5.95 24.73 10.44
C LYS A 11 -5.40 24.03 11.68
N LEU A 12 -5.74 24.49 12.89
CA LEU A 12 -5.31 23.84 14.14
C LEU A 12 -5.86 22.42 14.24
N ILE A 13 -7.16 22.22 13.98
CA ILE A 13 -7.81 20.91 14.01
C ILE A 13 -7.19 19.99 12.96
N SER A 14 -7.05 20.46 11.72
CA SER A 14 -6.47 19.69 10.62
C SER A 14 -5.04 19.24 10.96
N ASN A 15 -4.20 20.15 11.46
CA ASN A 15 -2.81 19.83 11.82
C ASN A 15 -2.74 18.81 12.97
N ALA A 16 -3.63 18.89 13.96
CA ALA A 16 -3.68 17.90 15.04
C ALA A 16 -4.08 16.51 14.52
N ILE A 17 -5.07 16.45 13.63
CA ILE A 17 -5.52 15.20 13.01
C ILE A 17 -4.41 14.60 12.14
N ILE A 18 -3.73 15.41 11.31
CA ILE A 18 -2.63 14.93 10.46
C ILE A 18 -1.49 14.35 11.30
N ARG A 19 -1.11 15.01 12.40
CA ARG A 19 -0.10 14.48 13.33
C ARG A 19 -0.48 13.11 13.87
N ARG A 20 -1.75 12.95 14.27
CA ARG A 20 -2.26 11.64 14.71
C ARG A 20 -2.24 10.59 13.62
N HIS A 21 -2.55 10.97 12.36
CA HIS A 21 -2.43 10.06 11.23
C HIS A 21 -0.98 9.63 11.00
N LEU A 22 0.00 10.53 11.12
CA LEU A 22 1.43 10.17 10.99
C LEU A 22 1.86 9.17 12.07
N GLU A 23 1.40 9.34 13.31
CA GLU A 23 1.66 8.39 14.40
C GLU A 23 1.06 7.00 14.09
N THR A 24 -0.19 6.94 13.62
CA THR A 24 -0.84 5.69 13.21
C THR A 24 -0.10 5.01 12.05
N MET A 25 0.30 5.79 11.03
CA MET A 25 1.03 5.28 9.88
C MET A 25 2.42 4.76 10.27
N GLN A 26 3.09 5.44 11.21
CA GLN A 26 4.39 4.99 11.73
C GLN A 26 4.29 3.63 12.42
N ARG A 27 3.20 3.33 13.12
CA ARG A 27 2.95 1.99 13.70
C ARG A 27 2.93 0.88 12.64
N LEU A 28 2.57 1.25 11.40
CA LEU A 28 2.56 0.34 10.24
C LEU A 28 3.87 0.39 9.45
N GLY A 29 4.88 1.15 9.87
CA GLY A 29 6.11 1.38 9.12
C GLY A 29 5.88 2.17 7.82
N ILE A 30 4.83 3.02 7.77
CA ILE A 30 4.53 3.91 6.65
C ILE A 30 4.91 5.33 7.04
N GLU A 31 5.75 5.97 6.22
CA GLU A 31 6.31 7.28 6.49
C GLU A 31 6.18 8.20 5.28
N TYR A 32 6.15 9.49 5.54
CA TYR A 32 5.97 10.53 4.53
C TYR A 32 7.11 11.55 4.63
N ASP A 33 7.53 12.06 3.49
CA ASP A 33 8.53 13.13 3.40
C ASP A 33 7.86 14.50 3.26
N PHE A 34 6.74 14.57 2.53
CA PHE A 34 6.05 15.80 2.21
C PHE A 34 4.53 15.66 2.24
N LEU A 35 3.86 16.66 2.81
CA LEU A 35 2.40 16.75 2.95
C LEU A 35 1.88 17.97 2.18
N PRO A 36 1.51 17.85 0.90
CA PRO A 36 0.91 18.93 0.15
C PRO A 36 -0.51 19.20 0.63
N GLN A 37 -0.85 20.46 0.86
CA GLN A 37 -2.20 20.90 1.21
C GLN A 37 -2.96 21.28 -0.05
N GLU A 38 -4.12 20.68 -0.29
CA GLU A 38 -4.97 20.99 -1.45
C GLU A 38 -5.38 22.48 -1.52
N SER A 39 -5.54 23.12 -0.35
CA SER A 39 -5.82 24.56 -0.28
C SER A 39 -4.73 25.42 -0.92
N GLU A 40 -3.47 25.02 -0.80
CA GLU A 40 -2.34 25.75 -1.34
C GLU A 40 -2.30 25.73 -2.88
N ILE A 41 -2.83 24.70 -3.53
CA ILE A 41 -2.96 24.61 -4.98
C ILE A 41 -3.75 25.79 -5.55
N LEU A 42 -4.80 26.21 -4.85
CA LEU A 42 -5.60 27.38 -5.22
C LEU A 42 -4.97 28.69 -4.71
N HIS A 43 -4.50 28.70 -3.47
CA HIS A 43 -3.95 29.88 -2.82
C HIS A 43 -2.68 30.37 -3.50
N LEU A 44 -1.81 29.47 -3.95
CA LEU A 44 -0.58 29.77 -4.67
C LEU A 44 -0.78 29.90 -6.18
N HIS A 45 -2.02 29.95 -6.65
CA HIS A 45 -2.35 30.11 -8.08
C HIS A 45 -1.80 29.00 -9.01
N PHE A 46 -1.59 27.78 -8.50
CA PHE A 46 -1.19 26.64 -9.32
C PHE A 46 -2.23 26.32 -10.37
N TRP A 47 -3.52 26.38 -9.96
CA TRP A 47 -4.62 26.20 -10.89
C TRP A 47 -4.63 27.26 -11.99
N ASP A 48 -4.39 28.50 -11.68
CA ASP A 48 -4.43 29.58 -12.68
C ASP A 48 -3.37 29.35 -13.76
N LEU A 49 -2.18 28.91 -13.38
CA LEU A 49 -1.10 28.55 -14.32
C LEU A 49 -1.47 27.32 -15.16
N ALA A 50 -2.00 26.28 -14.55
CA ALA A 50 -2.48 25.08 -15.24
C ALA A 50 -3.62 25.41 -16.22
N PHE A 51 -4.58 26.24 -15.79
CA PHE A 51 -5.70 26.66 -16.60
C PHE A 51 -5.25 27.41 -17.87
N GLU A 52 -4.33 28.35 -17.74
CA GLU A 52 -3.81 29.09 -18.90
C GLU A 52 -3.05 28.16 -19.85
N GLN A 53 -2.25 27.23 -19.37
CA GLN A 53 -1.58 26.22 -20.22
C GLN A 53 -2.60 25.35 -20.98
N LEU A 54 -3.61 24.82 -20.29
CA LEU A 54 -4.66 23.97 -20.86
C LEU A 54 -5.48 24.73 -21.94
N LYS A 55 -5.81 26.00 -21.65
CA LYS A 55 -6.55 26.87 -22.56
C LYS A 55 -5.74 27.21 -23.80
N GLN A 56 -4.48 27.62 -23.63
CA GLN A 56 -3.60 27.97 -24.76
C GLN A 56 -3.36 26.79 -25.72
N LYS A 57 -3.31 25.59 -25.19
CA LYS A 57 -3.16 24.34 -25.96
C LYS A 57 -4.48 23.79 -26.50
N GLY A 58 -5.62 24.46 -26.23
CA GLY A 58 -6.94 24.03 -26.68
C GLY A 58 -7.43 22.72 -26.03
N VAL A 59 -6.86 22.31 -24.88
CA VAL A 59 -7.30 21.17 -24.10
C VAL A 59 -8.60 21.48 -23.36
N LEU A 60 -8.74 22.73 -22.89
CA LEU A 60 -9.99 23.26 -22.33
C LEU A 60 -10.68 24.19 -23.33
N TYR A 61 -11.99 24.06 -23.41
CA TYR A 61 -12.87 24.96 -24.15
C TYR A 61 -14.08 25.35 -23.33
N PHE A 62 -14.64 26.54 -23.65
CA PHE A 62 -15.82 27.06 -22.96
C PHE A 62 -17.09 26.57 -23.66
N GLU A 63 -17.98 25.90 -22.95
CA GLU A 63 -19.24 25.38 -23.48
C GLU A 63 -20.30 26.48 -23.51
N THR A 64 -20.78 26.86 -24.69
CA THR A 64 -21.77 27.91 -24.85
C THR A 64 -23.20 27.38 -24.93
N GLU A 65 -23.37 26.10 -25.21
CA GLU A 65 -24.66 25.43 -25.40
C GLU A 65 -24.67 24.05 -24.71
N GLY A 66 -25.80 23.39 -24.65
CA GLY A 66 -25.94 22.04 -24.12
C GLY A 66 -25.94 21.94 -22.60
N LYS A 67 -25.71 20.73 -22.10
CA LYS A 67 -25.79 20.35 -20.67
C LYS A 67 -24.76 21.09 -19.80
N ASN A 68 -23.58 21.33 -20.34
CA ASN A 68 -22.47 21.98 -19.63
C ASN A 68 -22.31 23.48 -19.94
N LYS A 69 -23.38 24.12 -20.41
CA LYS A 69 -23.37 25.54 -20.72
C LYS A 69 -22.81 26.41 -19.61
N GLY A 70 -21.84 27.26 -19.93
CA GLY A 70 -21.17 28.15 -18.98
C GLY A 70 -20.01 27.49 -18.24
N CYS A 71 -19.68 26.25 -18.55
CA CYS A 71 -18.56 25.54 -17.93
C CYS A 71 -17.33 25.52 -18.87
N TRP A 72 -16.16 25.40 -18.26
CA TRP A 72 -14.96 24.98 -18.99
C TRP A 72 -14.85 23.47 -18.92
N VAL A 73 -14.74 22.85 -20.07
CA VAL A 73 -14.74 21.40 -20.24
C VAL A 73 -13.51 20.90 -20.98
N MET A 74 -13.11 19.69 -20.70
CA MET A 74 -12.05 18.98 -21.36
C MET A 74 -12.68 17.85 -22.19
N LYS A 75 -12.32 17.78 -23.48
CA LYS A 75 -12.78 16.71 -24.37
C LYS A 75 -12.03 15.43 -24.02
N ARG A 76 -12.74 14.32 -23.85
CA ARG A 76 -12.14 13.00 -23.69
C ARG A 76 -11.78 12.43 -25.06
N ALA A 77 -10.61 11.77 -25.16
CA ALA A 77 -10.32 10.91 -26.29
C ALA A 77 -11.26 9.71 -26.19
N GLY A 78 -12.16 9.55 -27.14
CA GLY A 78 -13.18 8.50 -27.13
C GLY A 78 -12.55 7.13 -26.87
N ASN A 79 -13.05 6.42 -25.88
CA ASN A 79 -12.59 5.12 -25.42
C ASN A 79 -12.83 4.07 -26.52
N LYS A 80 -11.88 3.89 -27.44
CA LYS A 80 -11.82 2.67 -28.25
C LYS A 80 -11.10 1.60 -27.42
N ALA A 81 -11.93 0.77 -26.79
CA ALA A 81 -11.61 -0.55 -26.24
C ALA A 81 -10.60 -0.64 -25.06
N SER A 82 -11.13 -0.71 -23.87
CA SER A 82 -10.73 -1.79 -22.95
C SER A 82 -11.99 -2.39 -22.33
N SER A 83 -12.52 -3.42 -22.96
CA SER A 83 -13.48 -4.32 -22.36
C SER A 83 -12.73 -5.23 -21.38
N SER A 84 -12.34 -4.72 -20.22
CA SER A 84 -12.13 -5.57 -19.06
C SER A 84 -13.51 -5.79 -18.43
N GLN A 85 -13.97 -7.01 -18.47
CA GLN A 85 -15.15 -7.48 -17.78
C GLN A 85 -15.06 -7.13 -16.28
N THR A 86 -15.57 -5.97 -15.92
CA THR A 86 -15.92 -5.70 -14.53
C THR A 86 -17.12 -6.60 -14.21
N ALA A 87 -16.88 -7.59 -13.34
CA ALA A 87 -17.94 -8.36 -12.74
C ALA A 87 -18.95 -7.39 -12.12
N LYS A 88 -20.15 -7.34 -12.67
CA LYS A 88 -21.28 -6.62 -12.10
C LYS A 88 -21.59 -7.24 -10.74
N VAL A 89 -21.15 -6.63 -9.67
CA VAL A 89 -21.69 -6.88 -8.34
C VAL A 89 -23.08 -6.26 -8.32
N VAL A 90 -24.08 -7.07 -8.54
CA VAL A 90 -25.48 -6.69 -8.39
C VAL A 90 -25.77 -6.65 -6.89
N SER A 91 -25.78 -5.47 -6.30
CA SER A 91 -26.38 -5.26 -4.99
C SER A 91 -27.89 -5.22 -5.17
N PRO A 92 -28.69 -6.04 -4.47
CA PRO A 92 -30.14 -5.87 -4.46
C PRO A 92 -30.49 -4.61 -3.65
N ALA A 93 -31.05 -3.60 -4.32
CA ALA A 93 -31.67 -2.46 -3.65
C ALA A 93 -32.94 -2.94 -2.92
N PRO A 94 -33.19 -2.55 -1.67
CA PRO A 94 -34.49 -2.66 -1.05
C PRO A 94 -35.38 -1.55 -1.63
N ASP A 95 -36.49 -1.93 -2.18
CA ASP A 95 -37.58 -1.15 -2.75
C ASP A 95 -37.55 -1.00 -4.26
N GLY A 96 -38.41 -1.86 -4.87
CA GLY A 96 -38.69 -1.97 -6.32
C GLY A 96 -39.33 -0.72 -6.92
N LYS A 97 -38.52 0.32 -7.16
CA LYS A 97 -38.81 1.35 -8.17
C LYS A 97 -37.53 1.55 -8.98
N ALA A 98 -37.53 0.95 -10.15
CA ALA A 98 -36.62 1.30 -11.21
C ALA A 98 -36.85 2.78 -11.56
N THR A 99 -35.96 3.64 -11.13
CA THR A 99 -35.79 4.96 -11.73
C THR A 99 -35.11 4.70 -13.07
N GLU A 100 -35.84 4.86 -14.18
CA GLU A 100 -35.25 4.97 -15.49
C GLU A 100 -34.11 5.98 -15.47
N ALA A 101 -32.90 5.49 -15.63
CA ALA A 101 -31.75 6.34 -15.94
C ALA A 101 -32.06 6.94 -17.32
N ALA A 102 -32.25 8.26 -17.34
CA ALA A 102 -32.43 9.01 -18.58
C ALA A 102 -31.28 8.66 -19.53
N ALA A 103 -31.64 8.31 -20.77
CA ALA A 103 -30.70 8.09 -21.85
C ALA A 103 -29.80 9.33 -22.00
N GLU A 104 -28.50 9.17 -21.70
CA GLU A 104 -27.50 10.22 -21.89
C GLU A 104 -27.24 10.38 -23.39
N GLY A 105 -27.39 11.59 -23.88
CA GLY A 105 -27.18 11.97 -25.30
C GLY A 105 -25.68 12.21 -25.63
N PRO A 106 -25.35 12.66 -26.85
CA PRO A 106 -23.99 12.72 -27.40
C PRO A 106 -22.98 13.63 -26.70
N ASP A 107 -23.32 14.25 -25.55
CA ASP A 107 -22.46 15.09 -24.72
C ASP A 107 -21.66 14.32 -23.63
N GLU A 108 -21.65 12.97 -23.68
CA GLU A 108 -20.97 12.13 -22.69
C GLU A 108 -19.43 12.24 -22.71
N ASP A 109 -18.85 12.82 -23.76
CA ASP A 109 -17.40 12.84 -23.97
C ASP A 109 -16.67 14.04 -23.33
N ALA A 110 -17.38 14.94 -22.66
CA ALA A 110 -16.79 16.14 -22.06
C ALA A 110 -16.77 16.11 -20.54
N LYS A 111 -15.61 16.39 -19.94
CA LYS A 111 -15.45 16.48 -18.48
C LYS A 111 -15.43 17.93 -18.02
N VAL A 112 -16.35 18.28 -17.11
CA VAL A 112 -16.38 19.62 -16.49
C VAL A 112 -15.18 19.81 -15.57
N ILE A 113 -14.34 20.78 -15.88
CA ILE A 113 -13.16 21.15 -15.10
C ILE A 113 -13.41 22.41 -14.26
N VAL A 114 -14.09 23.41 -14.83
CA VAL A 114 -14.57 24.59 -14.10
C VAL A 114 -16.07 24.72 -14.31
N ARG A 115 -16.82 24.84 -13.23
CA ARG A 115 -18.26 25.00 -13.26
C ARG A 115 -18.66 26.40 -13.70
N SER A 116 -19.91 26.59 -14.11
CA SER A 116 -20.49 27.89 -14.53
C SER A 116 -20.42 28.98 -13.47
N ASN A 117 -20.28 28.61 -12.19
CA ASN A 117 -20.08 29.54 -11.07
C ASN A 117 -18.58 29.80 -10.78
N ASN A 118 -17.68 29.49 -11.71
CA ASN A 118 -16.23 29.60 -11.59
C ASN A 118 -15.60 28.70 -10.49
N THR A 119 -16.31 27.68 -10.01
CA THR A 119 -15.72 26.72 -9.06
C THR A 119 -14.92 25.66 -9.80
N VAL A 120 -13.62 25.56 -9.48
CA VAL A 120 -12.73 24.50 -9.97
C VAL A 120 -13.13 23.16 -9.36
N THR A 121 -13.29 22.14 -10.20
CA THR A 121 -13.53 20.78 -9.72
C THR A 121 -12.25 20.15 -9.14
N TYR A 122 -12.39 19.05 -8.41
CA TYR A 122 -11.21 18.32 -7.90
C TYR A 122 -10.28 17.88 -9.04
N VAL A 123 -10.80 17.49 -10.20
CA VAL A 123 -9.99 17.11 -11.37
C VAL A 123 -9.08 18.25 -11.81
N GLY A 124 -9.57 19.50 -11.84
CA GLY A 124 -8.73 20.65 -12.18
C GLY A 124 -7.56 20.85 -11.21
N LYS A 125 -7.81 20.67 -9.92
CA LYS A 125 -6.75 20.74 -8.89
C LYS A 125 -5.75 19.59 -9.04
N ASP A 126 -6.23 18.38 -9.33
CA ASP A 126 -5.38 17.21 -9.56
C ASP A 126 -4.47 17.41 -10.78
N ILE A 127 -4.98 17.99 -11.88
CA ILE A 127 -4.16 18.32 -13.05
C ILE A 127 -3.05 19.31 -12.65
N ALA A 128 -3.39 20.39 -11.95
CA ALA A 128 -2.42 21.40 -11.53
C ALA A 128 -1.34 20.79 -10.62
N TYR A 129 -1.75 19.92 -9.68
CA TYR A 129 -0.85 19.22 -8.79
C TYR A 129 0.09 18.26 -9.54
N HIS A 130 -0.40 17.54 -10.54
CA HIS A 130 0.44 16.64 -11.34
C HIS A 130 1.40 17.41 -12.28
N LEU A 131 1.01 18.56 -12.81
CA LEU A 131 1.93 19.46 -13.51
C LEU A 131 3.07 19.90 -12.59
N TRP A 132 2.77 20.21 -11.33
CA TRP A 132 3.81 20.50 -10.33
C TRP A 132 4.69 19.27 -10.06
N LYS A 133 4.10 18.08 -9.82
CA LYS A 133 4.86 16.83 -9.58
C LYS A 133 5.91 16.59 -10.66
N PHE A 134 5.57 16.80 -11.92
CA PHE A 134 6.47 16.61 -13.06
C PHE A 134 7.35 17.84 -13.37
N GLY A 135 7.29 18.90 -12.57
CA GLY A 135 8.09 20.12 -12.79
C GLY A 135 7.64 20.95 -13.98
N LEU A 136 6.39 20.78 -14.46
CA LEU A 136 5.85 21.39 -15.68
C LEU A 136 5.06 22.67 -15.42
N LEU A 137 4.82 23.00 -14.14
CA LEU A 137 3.98 24.13 -13.75
C LEU A 137 4.72 25.47 -13.76
N GLY A 138 6.05 25.45 -13.59
CA GLY A 138 6.87 26.66 -13.48
C GLY A 138 6.73 27.40 -12.15
N ARG A 139 6.12 26.76 -11.14
CA ARG A 139 5.94 27.29 -9.79
C ARG A 139 6.06 26.19 -8.77
N ASP A 140 6.59 26.50 -7.58
CA ASP A 140 6.78 25.58 -6.49
C ASP A 140 6.05 26.04 -5.22
N PHE A 141 5.88 25.12 -4.25
CA PHE A 141 5.43 25.44 -2.91
C PHE A 141 6.54 26.10 -2.09
N GLY A 142 6.18 26.85 -1.05
CA GLY A 142 7.04 26.99 0.11
C GLY A 142 6.97 25.73 0.96
N TYR A 143 7.99 25.46 1.77
CA TYR A 143 8.08 24.26 2.57
C TYR A 143 8.39 24.63 4.03
N GLN A 144 7.61 24.09 4.96
CA GLN A 144 7.82 24.28 6.40
C GLN A 144 7.97 22.94 7.09
N ARG A 145 8.81 22.85 8.13
CA ARG A 145 8.91 21.66 8.97
C ARG A 145 7.59 21.45 9.72
N PHE A 146 7.06 20.23 9.63
CA PHE A 146 5.77 19.90 10.23
C PHE A 146 5.85 18.86 11.33
N TYR A 147 6.53 17.75 11.07
CA TYR A 147 6.63 16.62 12.00
C TYR A 147 8.03 16.03 11.92
N ARG A 148 8.52 15.45 13.02
CA ARG A 148 9.80 14.77 13.06
C ARG A 148 9.61 13.38 13.62
N TYR A 149 10.05 12.38 12.87
CA TYR A 149 10.05 10.99 13.30
C TYR A 149 11.11 10.73 14.40
N PRO A 150 10.99 9.65 15.21
CA PRO A 150 11.96 9.29 16.24
C PRO A 150 13.38 9.10 15.72
N ASP A 151 13.55 8.64 14.49
CA ASP A 151 14.82 8.48 13.79
C ASP A 151 15.39 9.80 13.24
N SER A 152 14.76 10.92 13.57
CA SER A 152 15.12 12.27 13.18
C SER A 152 14.80 12.69 11.75
N ARG A 153 14.16 11.85 10.92
CA ARG A 153 13.66 12.25 9.60
C ARG A 153 12.57 13.31 9.72
N GLN A 154 12.62 14.29 8.83
CA GLN A 154 11.76 15.45 8.85
C GLN A 154 10.62 15.31 7.84
N VAL A 155 9.38 15.52 8.27
CA VAL A 155 8.22 15.66 7.39
C VAL A 155 7.97 17.14 7.13
N TRP A 156 7.83 17.48 5.86
CA TRP A 156 7.57 18.83 5.39
C TRP A 156 6.10 19.00 5.04
N ILE A 157 5.59 20.22 5.14
CA ILE A 157 4.25 20.59 4.71
C ILE A 157 4.32 21.78 3.74
N SER A 158 3.42 21.81 2.77
CA SER A 158 3.33 22.94 1.84
C SER A 158 2.89 24.22 2.55
N ALA A 159 3.43 25.36 2.10
CA ALA A 159 3.12 26.69 2.62
C ALA A 159 3.31 27.75 1.52
N GLU A 160 2.85 28.98 1.77
CA GLU A 160 3.07 30.13 0.89
C GLU A 160 4.56 30.54 0.84
N SER A 161 5.20 30.53 2.01
CA SER A 161 6.62 30.81 2.16
C SER A 161 7.27 29.70 2.98
N GLY A 162 8.54 29.41 2.70
CA GLY A 162 9.21 28.26 3.29
C GLY A 162 10.60 28.54 3.82
N GLU A 163 11.16 27.52 4.43
CA GLU A 163 12.53 27.46 4.94
C GLU A 163 13.47 27.16 3.76
N ALA A 164 14.67 27.73 3.77
CA ALA A 164 15.60 27.62 2.64
C ALA A 164 16.30 26.26 2.51
N ASP A 165 16.35 25.48 3.58
CA ASP A 165 17.07 24.23 3.67
C ASP A 165 16.20 22.96 3.47
N HIS A 166 15.09 23.12 2.78
CA HIS A 166 14.19 21.99 2.44
C HIS A 166 14.78 21.13 1.31
N PRO A 167 14.45 19.81 1.26
CA PRO A 167 14.72 18.98 0.10
C PRO A 167 13.96 19.47 -1.13
N HIS A 168 14.46 19.14 -2.31
CA HIS A 168 13.70 19.39 -3.54
C HIS A 168 12.60 18.35 -3.69
N PHE A 169 11.35 18.81 -3.80
CA PHE A 169 10.18 18.02 -4.11
C PHE A 169 9.65 18.40 -5.49
N GLY A 170 8.94 17.50 -6.15
CA GLY A 170 8.50 17.71 -7.53
C GLY A 170 9.61 17.43 -8.56
N GLY A 171 9.34 17.68 -9.85
CA GLY A 171 10.26 17.38 -10.96
C GLY A 171 10.57 15.88 -11.10
N VAL A 172 9.61 15.00 -10.73
CA VAL A 172 9.80 13.55 -10.73
C VAL A 172 9.74 12.98 -12.15
N HIS A 173 10.43 11.83 -12.35
CA HIS A 173 10.36 11.08 -13.60
C HIS A 173 9.08 10.25 -13.71
N ALA A 174 8.62 9.65 -12.62
CA ALA A 174 7.39 8.86 -12.57
C ALA A 174 6.57 9.18 -11.32
N SER A 175 5.26 9.07 -11.42
CA SER A 175 4.31 9.32 -10.34
C SER A 175 3.38 8.13 -10.15
N TYR A 176 3.35 7.56 -8.94
CA TYR A 176 2.41 6.51 -8.55
C TYR A 176 1.36 7.08 -7.60
N THR A 177 0.10 7.11 -8.03
CA THR A 177 -1.01 7.55 -7.18
C THR A 177 -1.71 6.32 -6.61
N VAL A 178 -1.50 6.05 -5.31
CA VAL A 178 -2.10 4.91 -4.60
C VAL A 178 -3.47 5.33 -4.08
N ILE A 179 -4.52 4.94 -4.78
CA ILE A 179 -5.90 5.29 -4.44
C ILE A 179 -6.87 4.22 -4.97
N ASP A 180 -8.06 4.11 -4.38
CA ASP A 180 -9.02 3.08 -4.74
C ASP A 180 -9.51 3.16 -6.20
N SER A 181 -9.98 2.03 -6.72
CA SER A 181 -10.37 1.87 -8.14
C SER A 181 -11.50 2.79 -8.60
N ARG A 182 -12.33 3.32 -7.68
CA ARG A 182 -13.38 4.30 -8.02
C ARG A 182 -12.82 5.65 -8.48
N GLN A 183 -11.53 5.89 -8.24
CA GLN A 183 -10.82 7.09 -8.67
C GLN A 183 -10.13 6.92 -10.03
N GLU A 184 -10.43 5.87 -10.77
CA GLU A 184 -9.88 5.64 -12.11
C GLU A 184 -10.23 6.80 -13.08
N ASP A 185 -11.49 7.24 -13.09
CA ASP A 185 -11.92 8.37 -13.94
C ASP A 185 -11.16 9.68 -13.67
N PRO A 186 -11.00 10.14 -12.41
CA PRO A 186 -10.13 11.27 -12.12
C PRO A 186 -8.69 11.12 -12.59
N GLN A 187 -8.09 9.93 -12.39
CA GLN A 187 -6.70 9.69 -12.81
C GLN A 187 -6.55 9.68 -14.34
N ASN A 188 -7.51 9.08 -15.06
CA ASN A 188 -7.56 9.11 -16.51
C ASN A 188 -7.68 10.55 -17.04
N ASN A 189 -8.45 11.42 -16.39
CA ASN A 189 -8.54 12.82 -16.79
C ASN A 189 -7.21 13.57 -16.63
N VAL A 190 -6.39 13.24 -15.63
CA VAL A 190 -5.02 13.80 -15.49
C VAL A 190 -4.14 13.34 -16.65
N ILE A 191 -4.17 12.05 -16.99
CA ILE A 191 -3.41 11.47 -18.11
C ILE A 191 -3.80 12.16 -19.42
N GLU A 192 -5.10 12.33 -19.69
CA GLU A 192 -5.59 13.00 -20.90
C GLU A 192 -5.19 14.48 -20.94
N ALA A 193 -5.18 15.18 -19.81
CA ALA A 193 -4.71 16.56 -19.73
C ALA A 193 -3.22 16.66 -20.05
N LEU A 194 -2.38 15.78 -19.51
CA LEU A 194 -0.94 15.73 -19.80
C LEU A 194 -0.69 15.47 -21.30
N ARG A 195 -1.39 14.50 -21.89
CA ARG A 195 -1.32 14.20 -23.33
C ARG A 195 -1.75 15.39 -24.18
N GLY A 196 -2.86 16.01 -23.83
CA GLY A 196 -3.39 17.17 -24.53
C GLY A 196 -2.45 18.37 -24.48
N LEU A 197 -1.69 18.53 -23.42
CA LEU A 197 -0.63 19.55 -23.29
C LEU A 197 0.64 19.19 -24.07
N GLY A 198 0.78 17.96 -24.57
CA GLY A 198 1.95 17.48 -25.32
C GLY A 198 2.99 16.78 -24.41
N TYR A 199 2.67 16.52 -23.15
CA TYR A 199 3.55 15.85 -22.17
C TYR A 199 3.29 14.33 -22.18
N THR A 200 3.56 13.68 -23.31
CA THR A 200 3.25 12.26 -23.53
C THR A 200 4.06 11.34 -22.61
N GLU A 201 5.35 11.63 -22.42
CA GLU A 201 6.22 10.86 -21.54
C GLU A 201 5.71 10.89 -20.08
N GLN A 202 5.33 12.06 -19.59
CA GLN A 202 4.80 12.20 -18.23
C GLN A 202 3.43 11.54 -18.07
N ALA A 203 2.61 11.55 -19.12
CA ALA A 203 1.33 10.85 -19.13
C ALA A 203 1.51 9.32 -19.07
N GLU A 204 2.55 8.78 -19.70
CA GLU A 204 2.90 7.35 -19.64
C GLU A 204 3.53 6.96 -18.31
N ASN A 205 4.26 7.88 -17.67
CA ASN A 205 4.90 7.69 -16.37
C ASN A 205 3.99 8.10 -15.17
N HIS A 206 2.72 8.41 -15.41
CA HIS A 206 1.72 8.59 -14.37
C HIS A 206 0.91 7.30 -14.18
N HIS A 207 1.12 6.63 -13.05
CA HIS A 207 0.53 5.34 -12.75
C HIS A 207 -0.55 5.46 -11.66
N HIS A 208 -1.78 5.08 -11.98
CA HIS A 208 -2.81 4.84 -10.99
C HIS A 208 -2.59 3.46 -10.37
N PHE A 209 -2.00 3.43 -9.17
CA PHE A 209 -1.89 2.21 -8.39
C PHE A 209 -3.22 1.97 -7.68
N SER A 210 -4.16 1.39 -8.41
CA SER A 210 -5.52 1.14 -7.94
C SER A 210 -5.60 -0.10 -7.05
N TYR A 211 -6.45 -0.03 -6.02
CA TYR A 211 -6.80 -1.18 -5.20
C TYR A 211 -8.33 -1.24 -4.96
N ALA A 212 -8.83 -2.43 -4.64
CA ALA A 212 -10.22 -2.63 -4.25
C ALA A 212 -10.42 -2.31 -2.75
N PHE A 213 -11.62 -2.61 -2.24
CA PHE A 213 -11.95 -2.27 -0.86
C PHE A 213 -11.40 -3.26 0.13
N VAL A 214 -11.11 -2.75 1.33
CA VAL A 214 -10.94 -3.55 2.54
C VAL A 214 -12.22 -3.49 3.34
N VAL A 215 -12.75 -4.65 3.69
CA VAL A 215 -13.96 -4.84 4.49
C VAL A 215 -13.64 -5.77 5.66
N LEU A 216 -14.56 -5.97 6.58
CA LEU A 216 -14.38 -6.90 7.70
C LEU A 216 -15.25 -8.15 7.51
N THR A 217 -14.77 -9.30 7.99
CA THR A 217 -15.67 -10.43 8.22
C THR A 217 -16.63 -10.11 9.36
N PRO A 218 -17.84 -10.69 9.41
CA PRO A 218 -18.76 -10.50 10.54
C PRO A 218 -18.11 -10.82 11.89
N ARG A 219 -17.32 -11.89 11.96
CA ARG A 219 -16.55 -12.27 13.16
C ARG A 219 -15.59 -11.18 13.58
N CYS A 220 -14.79 -10.66 12.67
CA CYS A 220 -13.84 -9.58 12.96
C CYS A 220 -14.56 -8.31 13.47
N ALA A 221 -15.72 -7.97 12.88
CA ALA A 221 -16.52 -6.86 13.34
C ALA A 221 -17.04 -7.05 14.78
N GLU A 222 -17.49 -8.28 15.14
CA GLU A 222 -17.91 -8.59 16.51
C GLU A 222 -16.73 -8.55 17.50
N GLU A 223 -15.56 -9.04 17.13
CA GLU A 223 -14.33 -8.99 17.95
C GLU A 223 -13.89 -7.52 18.22
N LEU A 224 -14.19 -6.61 17.30
CA LEU A 224 -14.00 -5.17 17.47
C LEU A 224 -15.15 -4.49 18.27
N GLY A 225 -16.10 -5.27 18.77
CA GLY A 225 -17.20 -4.78 19.63
C GLY A 225 -18.43 -4.28 18.89
N TYR A 226 -18.53 -4.49 17.57
CA TYR A 226 -19.73 -4.11 16.81
C TYR A 226 -20.87 -5.10 17.04
N LYS A 227 -22.08 -4.55 17.25
CA LYS A 227 -23.31 -5.34 17.34
C LYS A 227 -23.90 -5.52 15.96
N LEU A 228 -23.87 -6.75 15.46
CA LEU A 228 -24.41 -7.10 14.15
C LEU A 228 -25.85 -7.60 14.27
N SER A 229 -26.67 -7.31 13.25
CA SER A 229 -27.98 -7.93 13.08
C SER A 229 -27.82 -9.41 12.69
N ALA A 230 -28.89 -10.21 12.84
CA ALA A 230 -28.87 -11.61 12.39
C ALA A 230 -28.58 -11.72 10.88
N GLU A 231 -29.12 -10.80 10.09
CA GLU A 231 -28.88 -10.73 8.64
C GLU A 231 -27.41 -10.41 8.31
N ASP A 232 -26.79 -9.45 9.04
CA ASP A 232 -25.40 -9.07 8.80
C ASP A 232 -24.41 -10.19 9.16
N LYS A 233 -24.74 -11.04 10.12
CA LYS A 233 -23.91 -12.21 10.48
C LYS A 233 -23.83 -13.26 9.38
N GLU A 234 -24.85 -13.36 8.54
CA GLU A 234 -24.90 -14.30 7.41
C GLU A 234 -24.22 -13.76 6.14
N ARG A 235 -23.81 -12.50 6.14
CA ARG A 235 -23.10 -11.90 5.00
C ARG A 235 -21.67 -12.38 4.91
N PRO A 236 -21.10 -12.46 3.70
CA PRO A 236 -19.67 -12.81 3.54
C PRO A 236 -18.75 -11.73 4.11
N PHE A 237 -19.19 -10.48 4.18
CA PHE A 237 -18.44 -9.35 4.75
C PHE A 237 -19.35 -8.19 5.15
N ILE A 238 -18.80 -7.30 5.99
CA ILE A 238 -19.43 -6.07 6.44
C ILE A 238 -18.70 -4.87 5.85
N GLU A 239 -19.41 -4.01 5.13
CA GLU A 239 -18.86 -2.76 4.61
C GLU A 239 -18.68 -1.74 5.74
N ILE A 240 -17.46 -1.23 5.85
CA ILE A 240 -17.14 -0.14 6.78
C ILE A 240 -17.58 1.17 6.15
N SER A 241 -18.51 1.88 6.77
CA SER A 241 -19.00 3.17 6.30
C SER A 241 -19.09 4.19 7.45
N GLY A 242 -18.16 5.13 7.49
CA GLY A 242 -18.17 6.21 8.47
C GLY A 242 -19.44 7.06 8.40
N ARG A 243 -20.10 7.18 7.22
CA ARG A 243 -21.38 7.88 7.05
C ARG A 243 -22.56 7.17 7.72
N LYS A 244 -22.48 5.87 7.89
CA LYS A 244 -23.48 5.05 8.58
C LYS A 244 -23.15 4.85 10.07
N GLY A 245 -22.14 5.55 10.60
CA GLY A 245 -21.68 5.36 11.98
C GLY A 245 -20.87 4.07 12.21
N PHE A 246 -20.49 3.38 11.14
CA PHE A 246 -19.72 2.14 11.15
C PHE A 246 -18.29 2.46 10.67
N GLY A 247 -17.48 3.04 11.54
CA GLY A 247 -16.08 3.38 11.23
C GLY A 247 -15.16 2.65 12.19
N VAL A 248 -14.28 1.79 11.65
CA VAL A 248 -13.20 1.18 12.43
C VAL A 248 -12.00 2.09 12.37
N LYS A 249 -11.48 2.50 13.51
CA LYS A 249 -10.20 3.20 13.58
C LYS A 249 -9.07 2.19 13.35
N ALA A 250 -8.10 2.56 12.52
CA ALA A 250 -6.93 1.72 12.27
C ALA A 250 -6.17 1.40 13.57
N ASP A 251 -6.07 2.37 14.48
CA ASP A 251 -5.43 2.14 15.78
C ASP A 251 -6.13 1.05 16.60
N ASP A 252 -7.47 1.04 16.66
CA ASP A 252 -8.25 0.05 17.41
C ASP A 252 -8.04 -1.36 16.83
N LEU A 253 -7.97 -1.47 15.49
CA LEU A 253 -7.69 -2.73 14.81
C LEU A 253 -6.26 -3.21 15.08
N ILE A 254 -5.27 -2.33 15.01
CA ILE A 254 -3.86 -2.65 15.29
C ILE A 254 -3.71 -3.07 16.76
N ASP A 255 -4.34 -2.37 17.70
CA ASP A 255 -4.28 -2.70 19.12
C ASP A 255 -4.90 -4.06 19.42
N ALA A 256 -6.05 -4.37 18.81
CA ALA A 256 -6.70 -5.68 18.95
C ALA A 256 -5.82 -6.80 18.37
N LEU A 257 -5.17 -6.56 17.23
CA LEU A 257 -4.28 -7.53 16.59
C LEU A 257 -3.03 -7.79 17.45
N ILE A 258 -2.41 -6.73 18.00
CA ILE A 258 -1.27 -6.85 18.91
C ILE A 258 -1.69 -7.60 20.18
N ALA A 259 -2.85 -7.28 20.76
CA ALA A 259 -3.34 -7.97 21.95
C ALA A 259 -3.61 -9.47 21.71
N ALA A 260 -4.07 -9.84 20.52
CA ALA A 260 -4.26 -11.24 20.14
C ALA A 260 -2.89 -11.96 19.98
N ALA A 261 -1.92 -11.34 19.29
CA ALA A 261 -0.56 -11.88 19.16
C ALA A 261 0.14 -11.98 20.52
N GLN A 262 -0.06 -11.01 21.42
CA GLN A 262 0.53 -10.99 22.76
C GLN A 262 0.15 -12.23 23.58
N LYS A 263 -1.09 -12.69 23.51
CA LYS A 263 -1.54 -13.90 24.21
C LYS A 263 -0.77 -15.14 23.79
N GLU A 264 -0.48 -15.27 22.50
CA GLU A 264 0.32 -16.38 21.96
C GLU A 264 1.78 -16.30 22.43
N VAL A 265 2.38 -15.11 22.37
CA VAL A 265 3.76 -14.87 22.83
C VAL A 265 3.89 -15.12 24.32
N ASP A 266 2.95 -14.63 25.14
CA ASP A 266 2.95 -14.82 26.59
C ASP A 266 2.84 -16.30 26.99
N SER A 267 2.08 -17.09 26.23
CA SER A 267 1.93 -18.52 26.49
C SER A 267 3.19 -19.33 26.20
N ARG A 268 4.03 -18.88 25.25
CA ARG A 268 5.22 -19.61 24.76
C ARG A 268 6.52 -19.14 25.39
N HIS A 269 6.57 -17.88 25.80
CA HIS A 269 7.78 -17.19 26.25
C HIS A 269 7.59 -16.47 27.59
N ALA A 270 6.94 -17.15 28.55
CA ALA A 270 6.66 -16.59 29.88
C ALA A 270 7.92 -16.17 30.65
N GLU A 271 9.08 -16.71 30.29
CA GLU A 271 10.39 -16.42 30.89
C GLU A 271 11.00 -15.09 30.42
N MET A 272 10.53 -14.54 29.30
CA MET A 272 11.02 -13.28 28.76
C MET A 272 10.40 -12.08 29.48
N GLN A 273 11.07 -10.92 29.40
CA GLN A 273 10.52 -9.68 29.93
C GLN A 273 9.27 -9.24 29.18
N GLU A 274 8.34 -8.60 29.88
CA GLU A 274 7.07 -8.17 29.30
C GLU A 274 7.26 -7.21 28.12
N SER A 275 8.24 -6.29 28.22
CA SER A 275 8.58 -5.35 27.14
C SER A 275 9.04 -6.04 25.86
N GLU A 276 9.87 -7.08 25.98
CA GLU A 276 10.35 -7.89 24.85
C GLU A 276 9.21 -8.68 24.22
N ARG A 277 8.36 -9.31 25.03
CA ARG A 277 7.18 -10.04 24.53
C ARG A 277 6.23 -9.12 23.77
N ARG A 278 6.03 -7.90 24.28
CA ARG A 278 5.19 -6.89 23.61
C ARG A 278 5.77 -6.44 22.26
N GLU A 279 7.07 -6.27 22.17
CA GLU A 279 7.74 -5.93 20.92
C GLU A 279 7.61 -7.04 19.88
N ILE A 280 7.85 -8.29 20.30
CA ILE A 280 7.66 -9.47 19.45
C ILE A 280 6.20 -9.58 18.98
N ALA A 281 5.23 -9.40 19.88
CA ALA A 281 3.82 -9.42 19.54
C ALA A 281 3.45 -8.33 18.52
N ALA A 282 4.01 -7.13 18.65
CA ALA A 282 3.82 -6.05 17.68
C ALA A 282 4.41 -6.41 16.31
N GLN A 283 5.62 -6.97 16.25
CA GLN A 283 6.24 -7.42 15.00
C GLN A 283 5.41 -8.53 14.31
N ILE A 284 4.90 -9.50 15.07
CA ILE A 284 4.01 -10.54 14.54
C ILE A 284 2.71 -9.93 14.01
N ALA A 285 2.07 -9.06 14.79
CA ALA A 285 0.79 -8.46 14.44
C ALA A 285 0.89 -7.59 13.18
N ILE A 286 1.91 -6.72 13.09
CA ILE A 286 2.14 -5.87 11.92
C ILE A 286 2.52 -6.72 10.71
N GLY A 287 3.37 -7.73 10.88
CA GLY A 287 3.71 -8.69 9.83
C GLY A 287 2.48 -9.42 9.29
N ALA A 288 1.59 -9.88 10.19
CA ALA A 288 0.33 -10.52 9.84
C ALA A 288 -0.59 -9.59 9.05
N LEU A 289 -0.76 -8.36 9.51
CA LEU A 289 -1.61 -7.36 8.84
C LEU A 289 -1.09 -7.01 7.44
N ARG A 290 0.20 -6.67 7.33
CA ARG A 290 0.81 -6.29 6.05
C ARG A 290 0.77 -7.44 5.05
N TYR A 291 1.12 -8.64 5.48
CA TYR A 291 1.05 -9.83 4.63
C TYR A 291 -0.38 -10.10 4.16
N PHE A 292 -1.36 -10.04 5.08
CA PHE A 292 -2.77 -10.27 4.75
C PHE A 292 -3.28 -9.28 3.70
N MET A 293 -2.90 -8.01 3.79
CA MET A 293 -3.28 -7.00 2.80
C MET A 293 -2.61 -7.21 1.44
N LEU A 294 -1.38 -7.72 1.42
CA LEU A 294 -0.58 -7.86 0.20
C LEU A 294 -0.74 -9.20 -0.53
N LYS A 295 -1.23 -10.26 0.14
CA LYS A 295 -1.38 -11.57 -0.48
C LYS A 295 -2.46 -11.63 -1.58
N PHE A 296 -3.41 -10.72 -1.56
CA PHE A 296 -4.47 -10.63 -2.55
C PHE A 296 -4.06 -9.74 -3.73
N THR A 297 -4.61 -10.02 -4.91
CA THR A 297 -4.46 -9.12 -6.04
C THR A 297 -5.12 -7.78 -5.75
N LYS A 298 -4.57 -6.70 -6.26
CA LYS A 298 -5.06 -5.33 -6.03
C LYS A 298 -6.53 -5.12 -6.44
N SER A 299 -7.06 -5.93 -7.34
CA SER A 299 -8.47 -5.91 -7.78
C SER A 299 -9.43 -6.69 -6.88
N SER A 300 -8.93 -7.43 -5.90
CA SER A 300 -9.73 -8.25 -4.99
C SER A 300 -10.24 -7.45 -3.81
N VAL A 301 -11.51 -7.65 -3.44
CA VAL A 301 -12.05 -7.17 -2.17
C VAL A 301 -11.44 -8.01 -1.04
N ILE A 302 -10.84 -7.35 -0.06
CA ILE A 302 -10.16 -8.00 1.08
C ILE A 302 -11.11 -7.98 2.27
N ALA A 303 -11.63 -9.16 2.67
CA ALA A 303 -12.39 -9.33 3.90
C ALA A 303 -11.43 -9.68 5.04
N PHE A 304 -11.07 -8.70 5.86
CA PHE A 304 -10.08 -8.88 6.92
C PHE A 304 -10.66 -9.69 8.09
N ASP A 305 -9.83 -10.62 8.59
CA ASP A 305 -10.15 -11.49 9.72
C ASP A 305 -8.92 -11.73 10.60
N PHE A 306 -9.04 -11.50 11.91
CA PHE A 306 -7.94 -11.63 12.86
C PHE A 306 -7.39 -13.06 12.93
N LYS A 307 -8.29 -14.06 13.00
CA LYS A 307 -7.88 -15.46 13.15
C LYS A 307 -7.14 -15.96 11.92
N GLU A 308 -7.59 -15.54 10.73
CA GLU A 308 -6.92 -15.90 9.48
C GLU A 308 -5.57 -15.20 9.37
N ALA A 309 -5.51 -13.89 9.66
CA ALA A 309 -4.27 -13.11 9.55
C ALA A 309 -3.16 -13.60 10.50
N LEU A 310 -3.52 -13.96 11.74
CA LEU A 310 -2.60 -14.44 12.77
C LEU A 310 -2.31 -15.95 12.73
N SER A 311 -2.87 -16.69 11.78
CA SER A 311 -2.61 -18.12 11.64
C SER A 311 -1.14 -18.41 11.39
N PHE A 312 -0.60 -19.45 12.05
CA PHE A 312 0.73 -20.01 11.77
C PHE A 312 0.71 -21.09 10.68
N GLU A 313 -0.43 -21.29 10.05
CA GLU A 313 -0.63 -22.26 8.97
C GLU A 313 -1.18 -21.54 7.73
N GLY A 314 -0.78 -22.03 6.55
CA GLY A 314 -1.21 -21.48 5.28
C GLY A 314 -0.48 -20.20 4.88
N GLU A 315 -1.07 -19.44 3.96
CA GLU A 315 -0.48 -18.24 3.36
C GLU A 315 -0.66 -17.02 4.27
N THR A 316 0.26 -16.89 5.26
CA THR A 316 0.22 -15.85 6.29
C THR A 316 1.60 -15.26 6.59
N GLY A 317 1.61 -14.03 7.14
CA GLY A 317 2.84 -13.39 7.61
C GLY A 317 3.55 -14.19 8.71
N PRO A 318 2.83 -14.61 9.78
CA PRO A 318 3.43 -15.44 10.84
C PRO A 318 4.06 -16.73 10.34
N TYR A 319 3.48 -17.38 9.33
CA TYR A 319 4.08 -18.58 8.72
C TYR A 319 5.46 -18.29 8.11
N ALA A 320 5.57 -17.21 7.33
CA ALA A 320 6.83 -16.82 6.70
C ALA A 320 7.86 -16.32 7.73
N GLN A 321 7.42 -15.54 8.74
CA GLN A 321 8.27 -15.09 9.85
C GLN A 321 8.82 -16.30 10.63
N TYR A 322 7.98 -17.29 10.90
CA TYR A 322 8.37 -18.50 11.63
C TYR A 322 9.44 -19.32 10.89
N ALA A 323 9.40 -19.38 9.57
CA ALA A 323 10.47 -20.02 8.77
C ALA A 323 11.84 -19.35 9.01
N ILE A 324 11.89 -18.00 9.08
CA ILE A 324 13.12 -17.25 9.40
C ILE A 324 13.59 -17.56 10.83
N VAL A 325 12.68 -17.54 11.80
CA VAL A 325 13.00 -17.86 13.22
C VAL A 325 13.53 -19.28 13.33
N ARG A 326 12.95 -20.24 12.62
CA ARG A 326 13.41 -21.63 12.55
C ARG A 326 14.83 -21.73 12.02
N ALA A 327 15.13 -21.04 10.90
CA ALA A 327 16.48 -21.00 10.33
C ALA A 327 17.49 -20.37 11.31
N THR A 328 17.12 -19.26 11.96
CA THR A 328 17.96 -18.60 12.97
C THR A 328 18.26 -19.52 14.15
N ASN A 329 17.30 -20.34 14.59
CA ASN A 329 17.49 -21.31 15.67
C ASN A 329 18.45 -22.45 15.28
N ILE A 330 18.53 -22.84 13.99
CA ILE A 330 19.52 -23.81 13.52
C ILE A 330 20.93 -23.27 13.76
N PHE A 331 21.22 -22.02 13.34
CA PHE A 331 22.52 -21.39 13.52
C PHE A 331 22.90 -21.24 14.97
N ARG A 332 21.96 -20.76 15.81
CA ARG A 332 22.18 -20.64 17.26
C ARG A 332 22.56 -21.97 17.90
N LYS A 333 21.91 -23.07 17.51
CA LYS A 333 22.23 -24.43 18.02
C LYS A 333 23.54 -24.98 17.44
N ALA A 334 23.90 -24.58 16.22
CA ALA A 334 25.19 -24.96 15.61
C ALA A 334 26.37 -24.16 16.19
N GLY A 335 26.10 -23.05 16.92
CA GLY A 335 27.13 -22.15 17.43
C GLY A 335 27.85 -21.34 16.35
N LEU A 336 27.18 -21.12 15.20
CA LEU A 336 27.71 -20.40 14.03
C LEU A 336 26.72 -19.30 13.62
N SER A 337 27.23 -18.23 13.01
CA SER A 337 26.38 -17.23 12.35
C SER A 337 26.14 -17.61 10.87
N ALA A 338 25.08 -17.08 10.28
CA ALA A 338 24.79 -17.26 8.87
C ALA A 338 25.91 -16.65 7.99
N GLU A 339 26.49 -15.54 8.43
CA GLU A 339 27.58 -14.83 7.77
C GLU A 339 28.86 -15.66 7.75
N GLU A 340 29.22 -16.30 8.86
CA GLU A 340 30.37 -17.22 8.95
C GLU A 340 30.19 -18.41 8.02
N ILE A 341 29.00 -18.98 7.96
CA ILE A 341 28.68 -20.12 7.07
C ILE A 341 28.81 -19.70 5.60
N LEU A 342 28.25 -18.57 5.21
CA LEU A 342 28.29 -18.07 3.82
C LEU A 342 29.68 -17.57 3.39
N ALA A 343 30.56 -17.24 4.32
CA ALA A 343 31.96 -16.89 4.04
C ALA A 343 32.83 -18.14 3.77
N GLY A 344 32.36 -19.33 4.17
CA GLY A 344 33.05 -20.58 3.93
C GLY A 344 32.84 -21.10 2.50
N GLU A 345 33.72 -22.01 2.09
CA GLU A 345 33.57 -22.72 0.80
C GLU A 345 32.45 -23.76 0.90
N THR A 346 31.45 -23.68 0.02
CA THR A 346 30.30 -24.60 0.00
C THR A 346 30.43 -25.58 -1.16
N ASP A 347 30.38 -26.88 -0.87
CA ASP A 347 30.42 -27.94 -1.90
C ASP A 347 29.05 -28.09 -2.59
N LEU A 348 28.92 -27.49 -3.76
CA LEU A 348 27.68 -27.48 -4.53
C LEU A 348 27.34 -28.81 -5.20
N ARG A 349 28.22 -29.85 -5.11
CA ARG A 349 27.91 -31.18 -5.66
C ARG A 349 26.67 -31.79 -5.02
N PHE A 350 26.39 -31.46 -3.76
CA PHE A 350 25.19 -31.92 -3.05
C PHE A 350 23.87 -31.42 -3.66
N LEU A 351 23.87 -30.36 -4.48
CA LEU A 351 22.69 -29.94 -5.26
C LEU A 351 22.26 -30.97 -6.31
N GLN A 352 23.19 -31.87 -6.75
CA GLN A 352 22.89 -32.88 -7.76
C GLN A 352 22.27 -34.15 -7.16
N GLU A 353 22.26 -34.28 -5.84
CA GLU A 353 21.73 -35.44 -5.13
C GLU A 353 20.23 -35.41 -4.94
N ASP A 354 19.62 -34.23 -4.98
CA ASP A 354 18.21 -34.01 -4.64
C ASP A 354 17.63 -32.83 -5.40
N ASP A 355 16.66 -33.09 -6.26
CA ASP A 355 15.97 -32.07 -7.06
C ASP A 355 15.28 -31.01 -6.18
N GLU A 356 14.80 -31.38 -4.98
CA GLU A 356 14.18 -30.44 -4.05
C GLU A 356 15.19 -29.41 -3.51
N LEU A 357 16.45 -29.81 -3.29
CA LEU A 357 17.53 -28.90 -2.91
C LEU A 357 17.87 -27.92 -4.03
N TRP A 358 17.91 -28.43 -5.25
CA TRP A 358 18.13 -27.59 -6.44
C TRP A 358 17.00 -26.56 -6.61
N GLU A 359 15.74 -27.00 -6.52
CA GLU A 359 14.57 -26.13 -6.63
C GLU A 359 14.55 -25.05 -5.52
N LEU A 360 14.94 -25.43 -4.29
CA LEU A 360 15.02 -24.50 -3.15
C LEU A 360 16.04 -23.37 -3.41
N TRP A 361 17.22 -23.73 -3.92
CA TRP A 361 18.25 -22.75 -4.27
C TRP A 361 17.82 -21.85 -5.43
N LEU A 362 17.21 -22.42 -6.46
CA LEU A 362 16.63 -21.64 -7.57
C LEU A 362 15.56 -20.68 -7.08
N SER A 363 14.66 -21.16 -6.23
CA SER A 363 13.59 -20.31 -5.67
C SER A 363 14.16 -19.16 -4.83
N ALA A 364 15.18 -19.42 -4.00
CA ALA A 364 15.84 -18.35 -3.24
C ALA A 364 16.51 -17.32 -4.16
N GLY A 365 17.07 -17.75 -5.31
CA GLY A 365 17.69 -16.89 -6.31
C GLY A 365 16.71 -16.05 -7.14
N GLN A 366 15.41 -16.32 -7.09
CA GLN A 366 14.40 -15.62 -7.92
C GLN A 366 13.93 -14.28 -7.35
N LEU A 367 14.51 -13.79 -6.25
CA LEU A 367 14.08 -12.54 -5.60
C LEU A 367 14.04 -11.34 -6.58
N SER A 368 15.12 -11.15 -7.37
CA SER A 368 15.18 -10.04 -8.34
C SER A 368 14.11 -10.18 -9.44
N SER A 369 13.91 -11.38 -9.98
CA SER A 369 12.88 -11.63 -11.00
C SER A 369 11.46 -11.40 -10.45
N MET A 370 11.22 -11.76 -9.20
CA MET A 370 9.97 -11.47 -8.53
C MET A 370 9.74 -9.95 -8.39
N VAL A 371 10.77 -9.18 -8.02
CA VAL A 371 10.69 -7.71 -7.93
C VAL A 371 10.38 -7.10 -9.30
N GLU A 372 11.08 -7.53 -10.35
CA GLU A 372 10.81 -7.11 -11.73
C GLU A 372 9.36 -7.41 -12.14
N GLN A 373 8.83 -8.57 -11.76
CA GLN A 373 7.45 -8.94 -12.02
C GLN A 373 6.46 -8.04 -11.26
N CYS A 374 6.71 -7.74 -9.98
CA CYS A 374 5.91 -6.80 -9.20
C CYS A 374 5.86 -5.42 -9.87
N ILE A 375 6.99 -4.92 -10.34
CA ILE A 375 7.10 -3.62 -11.02
C ILE A 375 6.34 -3.64 -12.36
N ALA A 376 6.61 -4.62 -13.21
CA ALA A 376 6.02 -4.73 -14.55
C ALA A 376 4.49 -4.84 -14.51
N THR A 377 3.95 -5.53 -13.50
CA THR A 377 2.50 -5.75 -13.35
C THR A 377 1.83 -4.78 -12.37
N THR A 378 2.63 -4.00 -11.62
CA THR A 378 2.17 -3.21 -10.48
C THR A 378 1.36 -4.05 -9.47
N GLU A 379 1.79 -5.32 -9.23
CA GLU A 379 1.06 -6.28 -8.41
C GLU A 379 1.95 -6.82 -7.27
N PRO A 380 1.85 -6.27 -6.04
CA PRO A 380 2.69 -6.70 -4.92
C PRO A 380 2.38 -8.11 -4.40
N ALA A 381 1.26 -8.72 -4.78
CA ALA A 381 0.89 -10.08 -4.36
C ALA A 381 1.94 -11.13 -4.76
N TYR A 382 2.74 -10.87 -5.80
CA TYR A 382 3.86 -11.75 -6.15
C TYR A 382 4.93 -11.83 -5.06
N ALA A 383 5.18 -10.75 -4.32
CA ALA A 383 6.11 -10.76 -3.20
C ALA A 383 5.60 -11.64 -2.05
N ALA A 384 4.31 -11.53 -1.71
CA ALA A 384 3.70 -12.39 -0.69
C ALA A 384 3.74 -13.87 -1.10
N LYS A 385 3.39 -14.17 -2.35
CA LYS A 385 3.42 -15.53 -2.88
C LYS A 385 4.83 -16.11 -2.89
N TYR A 386 5.83 -15.34 -3.30
CA TYR A 386 7.23 -15.73 -3.26
C TYR A 386 7.67 -16.10 -1.83
N ALA A 387 7.42 -15.22 -0.87
CA ALA A 387 7.80 -15.46 0.52
C ALA A 387 7.13 -16.71 1.10
N PHE A 388 5.84 -16.93 0.80
CA PHE A 388 5.12 -18.13 1.24
C PHE A 388 5.69 -19.40 0.62
N GLN A 389 5.88 -19.44 -0.68
CA GLN A 389 6.39 -20.61 -1.39
C GLN A 389 7.81 -20.97 -0.91
N LEU A 390 8.68 -19.97 -0.76
CA LEU A 390 10.04 -20.19 -0.25
C LEU A 390 10.02 -20.68 1.20
N ALA A 391 9.15 -20.12 2.07
CA ALA A 391 8.98 -20.60 3.44
C ALA A 391 8.45 -22.04 3.50
N GLN A 392 7.54 -22.42 2.60
CA GLN A 392 7.00 -23.78 2.51
C GLN A 392 8.09 -24.78 2.07
N GLN A 393 8.85 -24.44 1.03
CA GLN A 393 9.98 -25.27 0.57
C GLN A 393 11.04 -25.41 1.68
N PHE A 394 11.33 -24.32 2.41
CA PHE A 394 12.26 -24.38 3.54
C PHE A 394 11.74 -25.27 4.68
N ASN A 395 10.47 -25.23 4.99
CA ASN A 395 9.89 -26.10 6.01
C ASN A 395 9.97 -27.58 5.61
N ASN A 396 9.74 -27.91 4.34
CA ASN A 396 9.91 -29.27 3.82
C ASN A 396 11.38 -29.71 3.92
N PHE A 397 12.31 -28.85 3.49
CA PHE A 397 13.75 -29.08 3.65
C PHE A 397 14.13 -29.35 5.11
N TYR A 398 13.66 -28.51 6.04
CA TYR A 398 13.93 -28.65 7.47
C TYR A 398 13.43 -30.00 8.05
N HIS A 399 12.29 -30.48 7.61
CA HIS A 399 11.73 -31.77 8.06
C HIS A 399 12.46 -32.97 7.45
N LYS A 400 12.93 -32.84 6.21
CA LYS A 400 13.61 -33.91 5.48
C LYS A 400 15.06 -34.09 5.93
N HIS A 401 15.76 -33.01 6.25
CA HIS A 401 17.20 -33.02 6.52
C HIS A 401 17.49 -32.71 8.00
N HIS A 402 18.13 -33.68 8.68
CA HIS A 402 18.55 -33.54 10.07
C HIS A 402 19.88 -32.79 10.19
N ILE A 403 19.89 -31.48 9.87
CA ILE A 403 21.08 -30.63 9.68
C ILE A 403 22.10 -30.73 10.82
N LEU A 404 21.64 -30.64 12.08
CA LEU A 404 22.53 -30.59 13.23
C LEU A 404 23.18 -31.94 13.60
N THR A 405 22.55 -33.05 13.18
CA THR A 405 23.03 -34.41 13.44
C THR A 405 23.68 -35.04 12.23
N GLU A 406 23.84 -34.31 11.13
CA GLU A 406 24.60 -34.76 9.96
C GLU A 406 26.04 -35.03 10.34
N THR A 407 26.57 -36.17 9.94
CA THR A 407 27.91 -36.67 10.29
C THR A 407 28.97 -36.38 9.22
N ASP A 408 28.56 -36.18 7.98
CA ASP A 408 29.43 -35.68 6.93
C ASP A 408 29.57 -34.16 7.05
N GLU A 409 30.73 -33.67 7.47
CA GLU A 409 30.98 -32.27 7.71
C GLU A 409 30.82 -31.38 6.46
N ALA A 410 31.17 -31.89 5.26
CA ALA A 410 30.97 -31.15 4.01
C ALA A 410 29.45 -31.01 3.70
N ARG A 411 28.72 -32.11 3.86
CA ARG A 411 27.27 -32.10 3.67
C ARG A 411 26.56 -31.24 4.73
N LYS A 412 26.97 -31.31 5.99
CA LYS A 412 26.45 -30.48 7.06
C LYS A 412 26.64 -28.99 6.78
N HIS A 413 27.86 -28.61 6.34
CA HIS A 413 28.14 -27.23 5.94
C HIS A 413 27.26 -26.81 4.76
N PHE A 414 27.08 -27.65 3.74
CA PHE A 414 26.18 -27.39 2.62
C PHE A 414 24.72 -27.19 3.08
N LEU A 415 24.20 -28.03 3.98
CA LEU A 415 22.83 -27.89 4.52
C LEU A 415 22.67 -26.60 5.34
N LEU A 416 23.69 -26.22 6.13
CA LEU A 416 23.73 -24.95 6.83
C LEU A 416 23.77 -23.75 5.86
N ALA A 417 24.57 -23.83 4.81
CA ALA A 417 24.64 -22.81 3.76
C ALA A 417 23.30 -22.67 3.03
N THR A 418 22.61 -23.79 2.76
CA THR A 418 21.25 -23.78 2.19
C THR A 418 20.28 -23.04 3.10
N ALA A 419 20.29 -23.33 4.41
CA ALA A 419 19.45 -22.62 5.37
C ALA A 419 19.79 -21.12 5.45
N ALA A 420 21.08 -20.74 5.33
CA ALA A 420 21.51 -19.36 5.35
C ALA A 420 21.08 -18.56 4.11
N VAL A 421 21.20 -19.14 2.93
CA VAL A 421 20.74 -18.54 1.66
C VAL A 421 19.23 -18.31 1.68
N VAL A 422 18.46 -19.32 2.06
CA VAL A 422 17.00 -19.22 2.13
C VAL A 422 16.55 -18.20 3.16
N ARG A 423 17.16 -18.21 4.36
CA ARG A 423 16.87 -17.22 5.40
C ARG A 423 17.09 -15.79 4.90
N ARG A 424 18.21 -15.56 4.21
CA ARG A 424 18.52 -14.25 3.64
C ARG A 424 17.46 -13.81 2.61
N ALA A 425 17.11 -14.69 1.67
CA ALA A 425 16.11 -14.40 0.66
C ALA A 425 14.72 -14.14 1.27
N LEU A 426 14.34 -14.88 2.33
CA LEU A 426 13.09 -14.63 3.07
C LEU A 426 13.11 -13.28 3.79
N ILE A 427 14.21 -12.92 4.46
CA ILE A 427 14.33 -11.62 5.14
C ILE A 427 14.21 -10.48 4.13
N GLU A 428 14.94 -10.55 3.02
CA GLU A 428 14.90 -9.54 1.96
C GLU A 428 13.50 -9.46 1.32
N GLY A 429 12.87 -10.60 1.04
CA GLY A 429 11.52 -10.66 0.49
C GLY A 429 10.44 -10.10 1.43
N LEU A 430 10.52 -10.40 2.73
CA LEU A 430 9.61 -9.83 3.73
C LEU A 430 9.86 -8.33 3.95
N ALA A 431 11.12 -7.89 3.93
CA ALA A 431 11.49 -6.48 4.08
C ALA A 431 10.90 -5.60 2.97
N LEU A 432 10.79 -6.12 1.72
CA LEU A 432 10.10 -5.43 0.62
C LEU A 432 8.62 -5.15 0.93
N MET A 433 8.01 -5.98 1.76
CA MET A 433 6.64 -5.79 2.24
C MET A 433 6.59 -4.99 3.55
N GLY A 434 7.73 -4.56 4.09
CA GLY A 434 7.85 -3.89 5.39
C GLY A 434 7.53 -4.83 6.56
N ILE A 435 7.89 -6.10 6.45
CA ILE A 435 7.67 -7.13 7.46
C ILE A 435 9.01 -7.55 8.05
N ASP A 436 9.18 -7.32 9.34
CA ASP A 436 10.33 -7.79 10.11
C ASP A 436 10.06 -9.18 10.68
N ALA A 437 11.12 -9.97 10.85
CA ALA A 437 11.04 -11.24 11.55
C ALA A 437 11.46 -11.03 13.01
N PRO A 438 10.63 -11.45 14.00
CA PRO A 438 11.02 -11.39 15.39
C PRO A 438 12.14 -12.38 15.70
N PRO A 439 12.89 -12.18 16.81
CA PRO A 439 14.00 -13.07 17.18
C PRO A 439 13.51 -14.46 17.62
N VAL A 440 12.29 -14.56 18.11
CA VAL A 440 11.61 -15.80 18.55
C VAL A 440 10.12 -15.74 18.24
N MET A 441 9.50 -16.92 18.11
CA MET A 441 8.05 -17.06 17.90
C MET A 441 7.54 -18.33 18.59
#